data_5995c93bc1335eb0eb0e395477ef06d6
#
_entry.id   5995c93bc1335eb0eb0e395477ef06d6
#
_cell.length_a   1.000
_cell.length_b   1.000
_cell.length_c   1.000
_cell.angle_alpha   90.00
_cell.angle_beta   90.00
_cell.angle_gamma   90.00
#
_symmetry.space_group_name_H-M   'P 1'
#
loop_
_entity.id
_entity.type
_entity.pdbx_description
1 polymer ?
#
loop_
_entity_poly.entity_id
_entity_poly.type
_entity_poly.pdbx_seq_one_letter_code
_entity_poly.pdbx_strand_id
1 'polypeptide(L)'
;MLLGANMNRKQKIALWVGAFNLAVILLFPPFDSFSFTDAKSLIFAGFHFVFARSGNEVINTDVLFLEAVVLLVNVGVAWLLLRDAQHAFGTKRHFNYQNAILLMVAANLTVILLFPPFEYFYAVTGAMLPSFQGFYFIFSAGPMLMIVTPILYLEVVFVLFNGAVLWLLFNKSKEPEELSPQEAMELMRKLSGKHHK
;
A
#
# COMPACT_ATOMS: atom_id res chain seq x y z
N MET A 1 7.63 -6.06 27.22
CA MET A 1 7.47 -7.53 27.20
C MET A 1 6.18 -7.90 26.47
N LEU A 2 6.03 -7.53 25.15
CA LEU A 2 4.80 -7.70 24.34
C LEU A 2 5.05 -8.48 23.03
N LEU A 3 6.22 -9.11 22.84
CA LEU A 3 6.60 -9.79 21.60
C LEU A 3 6.45 -11.32 21.64
N GLY A 4 5.72 -11.88 22.64
CA GLY A 4 5.54 -13.32 22.80
C GLY A 4 4.22 -13.89 22.25
N ALA A 5 3.38 -13.10 21.60
CA ALA A 5 2.19 -13.63 20.94
C ALA A 5 2.60 -14.36 19.65
N ASN A 6 2.28 -15.65 19.55
CA ASN A 6 2.51 -16.44 18.34
C ASN A 6 1.83 -15.76 17.14
N MET A 7 2.63 -15.04 16.35
CA MET A 7 2.17 -14.42 15.12
C MET A 7 1.75 -15.49 14.12
N ASN A 8 0.55 -15.36 13.57
CA ASN A 8 0.09 -16.26 12.54
C ASN A 8 0.85 -16.05 11.21
N ARG A 9 0.79 -17.04 10.31
CA ARG A 9 1.49 -16.99 9.01
C ARG A 9 1.12 -15.75 8.19
N LYS A 10 -0.14 -15.30 8.25
CA LYS A 10 -0.64 -14.16 7.49
C LYS A 10 -0.06 -12.84 7.99
N GLN A 11 0.04 -12.67 9.31
CA GLN A 11 0.69 -11.50 9.91
C GLN A 11 2.18 -11.42 9.54
N LYS A 12 2.88 -12.55 9.52
CA LYS A 12 4.27 -12.61 9.06
C LYS A 12 4.41 -12.15 7.62
N ILE A 13 3.52 -12.60 6.72
CA ILE A 13 3.51 -12.18 5.31
C ILE A 13 3.30 -10.67 5.22
N ALA A 14 2.30 -10.09 5.92
CA ALA A 14 2.06 -8.66 5.90
C ALA A 14 3.27 -7.85 6.37
N LEU A 15 3.98 -8.31 7.42
CA LEU A 15 5.20 -7.67 7.89
C LEU A 15 6.35 -7.78 6.87
N TRP A 16 6.51 -8.93 6.20
CA TRP A 16 7.53 -9.09 5.16
C TRP A 16 7.26 -8.18 3.95
N VAL A 17 6.00 -8.07 3.51
CA VAL A 17 5.60 -7.14 2.45
C VAL A 17 5.87 -5.70 2.88
N GLY A 18 5.52 -5.34 4.11
CA GLY A 18 5.82 -4.01 4.66
C GLY A 18 7.32 -3.71 4.73
N ALA A 19 8.12 -4.67 5.20
CA ALA A 19 9.58 -4.52 5.26
C ALA A 19 10.21 -4.38 3.86
N PHE A 20 9.72 -5.13 2.87
CA PHE A 20 10.15 -5.00 1.49
C PHE A 20 9.82 -3.61 0.92
N ASN A 21 8.58 -3.11 1.12
CA ASN A 21 8.19 -1.79 0.68
C ASN A 21 9.03 -0.69 1.36
N LEU A 22 9.29 -0.81 2.66
CA LEU A 22 10.16 0.13 3.37
C LEU A 22 11.57 0.15 2.79
N ALA A 23 12.11 -1.03 2.45
CA ALA A 23 13.41 -1.12 1.79
C ALA A 23 13.39 -0.43 0.42
N VAL A 24 12.32 -0.56 -0.37
CA VAL A 24 12.18 0.14 -1.66
C VAL A 24 12.13 1.65 -1.47
N ILE A 25 11.34 2.16 -0.52
CA ILE A 25 11.26 3.60 -0.20
C ILE A 25 12.65 4.14 0.19
N LEU A 26 13.40 3.41 1.02
CA LEU A 26 14.75 3.84 1.45
C LEU A 26 15.81 3.73 0.34
N LEU A 27 15.63 2.82 -0.62
CA LEU A 27 16.52 2.68 -1.77
C LEU A 27 16.25 3.71 -2.87
N PHE A 28 15.00 4.15 -2.99
CA PHE A 28 14.55 5.12 -3.98
C PHE A 28 13.83 6.30 -3.29
N PRO A 29 14.53 7.05 -2.41
CA PRO A 29 13.92 8.15 -1.71
C PRO A 29 13.58 9.31 -2.67
N PRO A 30 12.63 10.17 -2.29
CA PRO A 30 12.35 11.41 -2.99
C PRO A 30 13.53 12.38 -2.86
N PHE A 31 13.90 13.06 -3.95
CA PHE A 31 14.95 14.06 -3.98
C PHE A 31 14.42 15.41 -4.42
N ASP A 32 15.00 16.46 -3.84
CA ASP A 32 14.89 17.83 -4.29
C ASP A 32 16.22 18.28 -4.90
N SER A 33 16.19 19.10 -5.93
CA SER A 33 17.35 19.74 -6.52
C SER A 33 17.36 21.23 -6.22
N PHE A 34 18.53 21.81 -6.03
CA PHE A 34 18.70 23.25 -5.91
C PHE A 34 18.48 23.92 -7.26
N SER A 35 17.64 24.96 -7.30
CA SER A 35 17.45 25.77 -8.50
C SER A 35 18.72 26.54 -8.83
N PHE A 36 19.16 26.52 -10.10
CA PHE A 36 20.30 27.29 -10.58
C PHE A 36 20.05 28.81 -10.59
N THR A 37 18.77 29.23 -10.59
CA THR A 37 18.37 30.65 -10.62
C THR A 37 18.25 31.26 -9.23
N ASP A 38 17.91 30.45 -8.23
CA ASP A 38 17.81 30.92 -6.86
C ASP A 38 18.20 29.78 -5.91
N ALA A 39 19.41 29.89 -5.32
CA ALA A 39 19.99 28.86 -4.47
C ALA A 39 19.16 28.51 -3.22
N LYS A 40 18.04 29.21 -2.99
CA LYS A 40 17.12 28.98 -1.87
C LYS A 40 15.87 28.19 -2.28
N SER A 41 15.56 28.04 -3.56
CA SER A 41 14.40 27.26 -4.00
C SER A 41 14.76 25.82 -4.29
N LEU A 42 14.07 24.90 -3.62
CA LEU A 42 14.15 23.46 -3.86
C LEU A 42 13.07 23.08 -4.86
N ILE A 43 13.44 22.32 -5.88
CA ILE A 43 12.55 21.80 -6.90
C ILE A 43 12.54 20.29 -6.75
N PHE A 44 11.34 19.69 -6.72
CA PHE A 44 11.23 18.23 -6.66
C PHE A 44 11.87 17.58 -7.88
N ALA A 45 12.92 16.79 -7.66
CA ALA A 45 13.70 16.13 -8.71
C ALA A 45 13.21 14.71 -9.04
N GLY A 46 12.34 14.15 -8.20
CA GLY A 46 11.80 12.80 -8.39
C GLY A 46 12.39 11.77 -7.44
N PHE A 47 12.20 10.50 -7.79
CA PHE A 47 12.68 9.36 -7.01
C PHE A 47 13.89 8.74 -7.72
N HIS A 48 15.02 8.70 -7.04
CA HIS A 48 16.26 8.17 -7.58
C HIS A 48 16.87 7.14 -6.63
N PHE A 49 17.69 6.25 -7.19
CA PHE A 49 18.45 5.31 -6.39
C PHE A 49 19.42 6.06 -5.47
N VAL A 50 19.35 5.80 -4.16
CA VAL A 50 20.04 6.58 -3.12
C VAL A 50 21.56 6.71 -3.36
N PHE A 51 22.20 5.70 -3.98
CA PHE A 51 23.62 5.72 -4.30
C PHE A 51 23.96 6.35 -5.67
N ALA A 52 22.94 6.64 -6.50
CA ALA A 52 23.12 7.29 -7.81
C ALA A 52 22.85 8.81 -7.76
N ARG A 53 22.89 9.41 -6.56
CA ARG A 53 22.61 10.82 -6.31
C ARG A 53 23.56 11.75 -7.06
N SER A 54 23.03 12.77 -7.73
CA SER A 54 23.78 13.88 -8.26
C SER A 54 24.21 14.85 -7.14
N GLY A 55 25.32 15.56 -7.31
CA GLY A 55 25.88 16.42 -6.26
C GLY A 55 24.97 17.58 -5.80
N ASN A 56 23.98 17.95 -6.62
CA ASN A 56 23.04 19.05 -6.34
C ASN A 56 21.70 18.60 -5.80
N GLU A 57 21.55 17.31 -5.46
CA GLU A 57 20.31 16.75 -4.97
C GLU A 57 20.38 16.52 -3.47
N VAL A 58 19.26 16.79 -2.78
CA VAL A 58 19.05 16.56 -1.35
C VAL A 58 17.81 15.69 -1.17
N ILE A 59 17.84 14.76 -0.21
CA ILE A 59 16.66 13.95 0.11
C ILE A 59 15.58 14.85 0.66
N ASN A 60 14.36 14.77 0.08
CA ASN A 60 13.17 15.40 0.61
C ASN A 60 12.69 14.58 1.82
N THR A 61 13.12 15.00 3.00
CA THR A 61 12.83 14.30 4.26
C THR A 61 11.35 14.33 4.62
N ASP A 62 10.61 15.35 4.21
CA ASP A 62 9.19 15.50 4.54
C ASP A 62 8.34 14.49 3.77
N VAL A 63 8.59 14.34 2.46
CA VAL A 63 7.94 13.33 1.63
C VAL A 63 8.35 11.93 2.07
N LEU A 64 9.64 11.70 2.32
CA LEU A 64 10.15 10.40 2.79
C LEU A 64 9.50 9.99 4.13
N PHE A 65 9.40 10.93 5.08
CA PHE A 65 8.75 10.69 6.37
C PHE A 65 7.28 10.35 6.20
N LEU A 66 6.57 11.10 5.34
CA LEU A 66 5.17 10.83 5.04
C LEU A 66 4.97 9.43 4.46
N GLU A 67 5.77 9.03 3.45
CA GLU A 67 5.71 7.69 2.86
C GLU A 67 5.92 6.59 3.90
N ALA A 68 6.93 6.78 4.76
CA ALA A 68 7.22 5.83 5.84
C ALA A 68 6.05 5.73 6.84
N VAL A 69 5.44 6.84 7.24
CA VAL A 69 4.29 6.88 8.16
C VAL A 69 3.09 6.20 7.52
N VAL A 70 2.75 6.52 6.28
CA VAL A 70 1.63 5.91 5.55
C VAL A 70 1.83 4.39 5.44
N LEU A 71 3.04 3.95 5.11
CA LEU A 71 3.38 2.53 5.06
C LEU A 71 3.19 1.86 6.41
N LEU A 72 3.72 2.44 7.49
CA LEU A 72 3.61 1.88 8.84
C LEU A 72 2.17 1.79 9.32
N VAL A 73 1.35 2.80 9.05
CA VAL A 73 -0.10 2.79 9.34
C VAL A 73 -0.77 1.65 8.58
N ASN A 74 -0.51 1.51 7.28
CA ASN A 74 -1.10 0.45 6.47
C ASN A 74 -0.69 -0.96 6.95
N VAL A 75 0.60 -1.14 7.26
CA VAL A 75 1.11 -2.41 7.83
C VAL A 75 0.45 -2.68 9.18
N GLY A 76 0.31 -1.67 10.04
CA GLY A 76 -0.36 -1.78 11.32
C GLY A 76 -1.82 -2.19 11.19
N VAL A 77 -2.57 -1.54 10.30
CA VAL A 77 -3.97 -1.89 10.00
C VAL A 77 -4.06 -3.32 9.44
N ALA A 78 -3.22 -3.67 8.47
CA ALA A 78 -3.19 -5.03 7.92
C ALA A 78 -2.87 -6.07 9.00
N TRP A 79 -1.90 -5.79 9.86
CA TRP A 79 -1.53 -6.68 10.97
C TRP A 79 -2.68 -6.89 11.97
N LEU A 80 -3.43 -5.82 12.29
CA LEU A 80 -4.61 -5.89 13.16
C LEU A 80 -5.74 -6.69 12.51
N LEU A 81 -6.03 -6.44 11.23
CA LEU A 81 -7.09 -7.13 10.49
C LEU A 81 -6.79 -8.62 10.29
N LEU A 82 -5.50 -8.98 10.18
CA LEU A 82 -5.05 -10.37 10.01
C LEU A 82 -4.85 -11.11 11.33
N ARG A 83 -5.08 -10.46 12.47
CA ARG A 83 -5.05 -11.09 13.77
C ARG A 83 -6.23 -12.06 13.88
N ASP A 84 -5.92 -13.34 14.21
CA ASP A 84 -6.98 -14.33 14.42
C ASP A 84 -7.86 -13.91 15.60
N ALA A 85 -9.13 -13.68 15.33
CA ALA A 85 -10.15 -13.31 16.33
C ALA A 85 -10.58 -14.54 17.19
N GLN A 86 -9.67 -15.46 17.51
CA GLN A 86 -10.00 -16.69 18.20
C GLN A 86 -10.42 -16.50 19.68
N HIS A 87 -10.32 -15.29 20.23
CA HIS A 87 -10.56 -15.08 21.67
C HIS A 87 -11.66 -14.07 22.02
N ALA A 88 -12.39 -13.51 21.06
CA ALA A 88 -13.49 -12.62 21.36
C ALA A 88 -14.80 -13.18 20.82
N PHE A 89 -15.59 -13.74 21.71
CA PHE A 89 -16.99 -14.15 21.50
C PHE A 89 -17.24 -15.27 20.48
N GLY A 90 -17.58 -16.45 20.96
CA GLY A 90 -18.04 -17.71 20.38
C GLY A 90 -18.85 -17.80 19.09
N THR A 91 -18.84 -16.78 18.26
CA THR A 91 -19.39 -16.80 16.91
C THR A 91 -18.23 -16.86 15.89
N LYS A 92 -18.12 -17.97 15.17
CA LYS A 92 -17.25 -18.12 13.99
C LYS A 92 -17.69 -17.11 12.92
N ARG A 93 -17.33 -15.82 13.10
CA ARG A 93 -17.51 -14.82 12.05
C ARG A 93 -16.48 -15.15 10.96
N HIS A 94 -16.96 -15.68 9.85
CA HIS A 94 -16.11 -15.97 8.68
C HIS A 94 -15.59 -14.63 8.12
N PHE A 95 -14.43 -14.18 8.62
CA PHE A 95 -13.85 -12.92 8.20
C PHE A 95 -13.28 -13.09 6.79
N ASN A 96 -13.86 -12.39 5.83
CA ASN A 96 -13.39 -12.43 4.46
C ASN A 96 -12.20 -11.45 4.29
N TYR A 97 -10.98 -11.99 4.35
CA TYR A 97 -9.75 -11.21 4.23
C TYR A 97 -9.65 -10.45 2.90
N GLN A 98 -10.19 -11.01 1.82
CA GLN A 98 -10.21 -10.36 0.51
C GLN A 98 -11.01 -9.06 0.54
N ASN A 99 -12.20 -9.09 1.14
CA ASN A 99 -13.03 -7.89 1.29
C ASN A 99 -12.35 -6.85 2.19
N ALA A 100 -11.63 -7.28 3.22
CA ALA A 100 -10.87 -6.38 4.08
C ALA A 100 -9.71 -5.70 3.33
N ILE A 101 -8.99 -6.43 2.48
CA ILE A 101 -7.92 -5.88 1.63
C ILE A 101 -8.51 -4.88 0.62
N LEU A 102 -9.62 -5.23 -0.03
CA LEU A 102 -10.29 -4.31 -0.97
C LEU A 102 -10.77 -3.04 -0.27
N LEU A 103 -11.33 -3.15 0.93
CA LEU A 103 -11.74 -1.99 1.71
C LEU A 103 -10.53 -1.11 2.09
N MET A 104 -9.42 -1.72 2.48
CA MET A 104 -8.17 -1.00 2.80
C MET A 104 -7.63 -0.27 1.57
N VAL A 105 -7.59 -0.92 0.41
CA VAL A 105 -7.20 -0.29 -0.87
C VAL A 105 -8.11 0.88 -1.20
N ALA A 106 -9.43 0.69 -1.12
CA ALA A 106 -10.40 1.75 -1.39
C ALA A 106 -10.24 2.94 -0.43
N ALA A 107 -10.01 2.70 0.86
CA ALA A 107 -9.77 3.75 1.84
C ALA A 107 -8.47 4.54 1.52
N ASN A 108 -7.37 3.85 1.19
CA ASN A 108 -6.12 4.51 0.79
C ASN A 108 -6.29 5.36 -0.46
N LEU A 109 -6.92 4.81 -1.51
CA LEU A 109 -7.19 5.57 -2.74
C LEU A 109 -8.06 6.81 -2.45
N THR A 110 -9.04 6.69 -1.57
CA THR A 110 -9.88 7.82 -1.16
C THR A 110 -9.03 8.91 -0.49
N VAL A 111 -8.12 8.55 0.41
CA VAL A 111 -7.22 9.50 1.08
C VAL A 111 -6.30 10.19 0.06
N ILE A 112 -5.67 9.44 -0.84
CA ILE A 112 -4.79 9.97 -1.89
C ILE A 112 -5.56 10.96 -2.79
N LEU A 113 -6.79 10.63 -3.19
CA LEU A 113 -7.59 11.51 -4.04
C LEU A 113 -8.12 12.74 -3.29
N LEU A 114 -8.36 12.66 -1.99
CA LEU A 114 -8.78 13.79 -1.17
C LEU A 114 -7.62 14.71 -0.80
N PHE A 115 -6.41 14.19 -0.69
CA PHE A 115 -5.20 14.92 -0.32
C PHE A 115 -4.09 14.68 -1.34
N PRO A 116 -4.29 15.08 -2.62
CA PRO A 116 -3.26 14.90 -3.63
C PRO A 116 -2.04 15.80 -3.36
N PRO A 117 -0.87 15.45 -3.93
CA PRO A 117 0.33 16.29 -3.88
C PRO A 117 0.14 17.54 -4.73
N PHE A 118 0.52 18.70 -4.19
CA PHE A 118 0.45 19.98 -4.87
C PHE A 118 1.81 20.65 -4.99
N GLU A 119 1.95 21.46 -6.05
CA GLU A 119 3.09 22.34 -6.28
C GLU A 119 2.60 23.76 -6.60
N TYR A 120 3.45 24.75 -6.31
CA TYR A 120 3.23 26.13 -6.71
C TYR A 120 3.87 26.42 -8.05
N PHE A 121 3.13 27.11 -8.92
CA PHE A 121 3.70 27.77 -10.09
C PHE A 121 4.00 29.22 -9.79
N TYR A 122 5.28 29.56 -9.65
CA TYR A 122 5.72 30.94 -9.57
C TYR A 122 6.05 31.44 -10.97
N ALA A 123 5.25 32.38 -11.47
CA ALA A 123 5.55 33.11 -12.72
C ALA A 123 6.59 34.21 -12.43
N VAL A 124 7.86 33.84 -12.18
CA VAL A 124 8.95 34.81 -12.11
C VAL A 124 9.58 34.84 -13.51
N THR A 125 9.46 35.99 -14.20
CA THR A 125 10.11 36.29 -15.49
C THR A 125 9.83 35.29 -16.63
N GLY A 126 8.62 34.71 -16.67
CA GLY A 126 8.22 33.77 -17.74
C GLY A 126 8.72 32.33 -17.56
N ALA A 127 9.52 32.03 -16.54
CA ALA A 127 9.90 30.67 -16.18
C ALA A 127 8.99 30.18 -15.03
N MET A 128 8.21 29.15 -15.30
CA MET A 128 7.45 28.44 -14.25
C MET A 128 8.42 27.51 -13.51
N LEU A 129 8.70 27.80 -12.24
CA LEU A 129 9.51 26.95 -11.37
C LEU A 129 8.55 26.17 -10.46
N PRO A 130 8.32 24.86 -10.69
CA PRO A 130 7.47 24.07 -9.82
C PRO A 130 8.16 23.88 -8.45
N SER A 131 7.44 24.21 -7.38
CA SER A 131 7.90 24.01 -6.00
C SER A 131 6.90 23.14 -5.28
N PHE A 132 7.32 21.93 -4.88
CA PHE A 132 6.46 21.02 -4.12
C PHE A 132 6.10 21.64 -2.77
N GLN A 133 4.78 21.71 -2.49
CA GLN A 133 4.26 22.34 -1.30
C GLN A 133 3.73 21.33 -0.27
N GLY A 134 3.47 20.11 -0.70
CA GLY A 134 2.91 19.08 0.15
C GLY A 134 1.54 18.59 -0.31
N PHE A 135 0.84 17.98 0.63
CA PHE A 135 -0.47 17.38 0.42
C PHE A 135 -1.55 18.27 1.02
N TYR A 136 -2.49 18.70 0.22
CA TYR A 136 -3.61 19.55 0.64
C TYR A 136 -4.94 18.91 0.28
N PHE A 137 -5.97 19.25 1.04
CA PHE A 137 -7.32 18.83 0.73
C PHE A 137 -7.76 19.42 -0.63
N ILE A 138 -8.16 18.57 -1.56
CA ILE A 138 -8.40 18.95 -2.95
C ILE A 138 -9.37 20.13 -3.12
N PHE A 139 -10.37 20.23 -2.24
CA PHE A 139 -11.35 21.34 -2.30
C PHE A 139 -10.90 22.62 -1.59
N SER A 140 -9.77 22.60 -0.88
CA SER A 140 -9.19 23.78 -0.23
C SER A 140 -7.97 24.32 -0.97
N ALA A 141 -7.57 23.69 -2.08
CA ALA A 141 -6.43 24.11 -2.88
C ALA A 141 -6.67 25.51 -3.47
N GLY A 142 -5.70 26.42 -3.27
CA GLY A 142 -5.74 27.76 -3.83
C GLY A 142 -5.54 27.78 -5.35
N PRO A 143 -5.88 28.88 -6.03
CA PRO A 143 -5.84 28.95 -7.51
C PRO A 143 -4.43 28.84 -8.11
N MET A 144 -3.38 28.97 -7.30
CA MET A 144 -1.98 28.84 -7.74
C MET A 144 -1.37 27.47 -7.42
N LEU A 145 -2.16 26.55 -6.87
CA LEU A 145 -1.74 25.19 -6.59
C LEU A 145 -2.14 24.27 -7.73
N MET A 146 -1.18 23.50 -8.23
CA MET A 146 -1.41 22.47 -9.26
C MET A 146 -1.03 21.10 -8.71
N ILE A 147 -1.77 20.06 -9.14
CA ILE A 147 -1.51 18.70 -8.71
C ILE A 147 -0.25 18.16 -9.39
N VAL A 148 0.67 17.61 -8.61
CA VAL A 148 1.86 16.91 -9.10
C VAL A 148 1.46 15.53 -9.61
N THR A 149 1.02 15.48 -10.87
CA THR A 149 0.47 14.28 -11.49
C THR A 149 1.42 13.04 -11.42
N PRO A 150 2.74 13.18 -11.63
CA PRO A 150 3.65 12.03 -11.52
C PRO A 150 3.67 11.40 -10.13
N ILE A 151 3.65 12.19 -9.07
CA ILE A 151 3.62 11.69 -7.68
C ILE A 151 2.28 11.00 -7.41
N LEU A 152 1.17 11.64 -7.80
CA LEU A 152 -0.16 11.06 -7.64
C LEU A 152 -0.28 9.69 -8.33
N TYR A 153 0.22 9.57 -9.55
CA TYR A 153 0.20 8.28 -10.26
C TYR A 153 1.06 7.22 -9.57
N LEU A 154 2.23 7.59 -9.06
CA LEU A 154 3.09 6.68 -8.32
C LEU A 154 2.38 6.14 -7.08
N GLU A 155 1.74 7.00 -6.30
CA GLU A 155 0.99 6.62 -5.10
C GLU A 155 -0.16 5.67 -5.42
N VAL A 156 -0.96 5.98 -6.45
CA VAL A 156 -2.07 5.13 -6.91
C VAL A 156 -1.56 3.76 -7.34
N VAL A 157 -0.51 3.72 -8.19
CA VAL A 157 0.09 2.46 -8.67
C VAL A 157 0.65 1.65 -7.50
N PHE A 158 1.32 2.30 -6.54
CA PHE A 158 1.87 1.66 -5.37
C PHE A 158 0.79 0.99 -4.50
N VAL A 159 -0.32 1.70 -4.24
CA VAL A 159 -1.45 1.15 -3.47
C VAL A 159 -2.10 -0.02 -4.21
N LEU A 160 -2.34 0.11 -5.51
CA LEU A 160 -2.95 -0.95 -6.31
C LEU A 160 -2.05 -2.19 -6.39
N PHE A 161 -0.74 -2.01 -6.60
CA PHE A 161 0.22 -3.10 -6.67
C PHE A 161 0.28 -3.87 -5.34
N ASN A 162 0.44 -3.16 -4.22
CA ASN A 162 0.47 -3.78 -2.88
C ASN A 162 -0.86 -4.46 -2.54
N GLY A 163 -1.98 -3.83 -2.89
CA GLY A 163 -3.31 -4.41 -2.73
C GLY A 163 -3.48 -5.71 -3.52
N ALA A 164 -3.03 -5.73 -4.78
CA ALA A 164 -3.07 -6.91 -5.63
C ALA A 164 -2.19 -8.05 -5.08
N VAL A 165 -0.96 -7.73 -4.65
CA VAL A 165 -0.06 -8.71 -4.02
C VAL A 165 -0.69 -9.32 -2.78
N LEU A 166 -1.21 -8.50 -1.87
CA LEU A 166 -1.87 -8.99 -0.66
C LEU A 166 -3.11 -9.80 -1.02
N TRP A 167 -3.94 -9.34 -1.97
CA TRP A 167 -5.13 -10.04 -2.39
C TRP A 167 -4.81 -11.42 -2.96
N LEU A 168 -3.77 -11.55 -3.80
CA LEU A 168 -3.30 -12.81 -4.33
C LEU A 168 -2.75 -13.74 -3.25
N LEU A 169 -1.96 -13.22 -2.31
CA LEU A 169 -1.38 -14.00 -1.20
C LEU A 169 -2.45 -14.54 -0.25
N PHE A 170 -3.57 -13.84 -0.11
CA PHE A 170 -4.68 -14.25 0.74
C PHE A 170 -5.87 -14.83 -0.04
N ASN A 171 -5.72 -14.96 -1.36
CA ASN A 171 -6.66 -15.71 -2.17
C ASN A 171 -6.56 -17.19 -1.76
N LYS A 172 -7.54 -17.67 -0.99
CA LYS A 172 -7.64 -19.11 -0.77
C LYS A 172 -7.96 -19.74 -2.12
N SER A 173 -6.98 -20.41 -2.72
CA SER A 173 -7.31 -21.54 -3.60
C SER A 173 -8.31 -22.35 -2.79
N LYS A 174 -9.51 -22.58 -3.34
CA LYS A 174 -10.44 -23.58 -2.78
C LYS A 174 -9.63 -24.87 -2.73
N GLU A 175 -9.12 -25.21 -1.53
CA GLU A 175 -8.69 -26.60 -1.34
C GLU A 175 -9.86 -27.46 -1.84
N PRO A 176 -9.60 -28.45 -2.69
CA PRO A 176 -10.65 -29.38 -3.09
C PRO A 176 -11.29 -29.82 -1.77
N GLU A 177 -12.58 -29.61 -1.67
CA GLU A 177 -13.37 -29.99 -0.49
C GLU A 177 -13.09 -31.46 -0.26
N GLU A 178 -12.25 -31.80 0.70
CA GLU A 178 -11.99 -33.17 1.05
C GLU A 178 -13.34 -33.75 1.43
N LEU A 179 -13.86 -34.60 0.53
CA LEU A 179 -15.12 -35.32 0.74
C LEU A 179 -15.05 -35.96 2.12
N SER A 180 -15.99 -35.62 2.97
CA SER A 180 -16.07 -36.27 4.27
C SER A 180 -16.09 -37.79 4.05
N PRO A 181 -15.56 -38.61 4.97
CA PRO A 181 -15.56 -40.06 4.82
C PRO A 181 -16.96 -40.63 4.54
N GLN A 182 -18.00 -39.96 4.97
CA GLN A 182 -19.40 -40.32 4.71
C GLN A 182 -19.82 -40.02 3.27
N GLU A 183 -19.46 -38.85 2.73
CA GLU A 183 -19.72 -38.47 1.34
C GLU A 183 -18.92 -39.31 0.35
N ALA A 184 -17.67 -39.64 0.68
CA ALA A 184 -16.84 -40.55 -0.11
C ALA A 184 -17.46 -41.96 -0.18
N MET A 185 -17.96 -42.50 0.96
CA MET A 185 -18.66 -43.78 0.99
C MET A 185 -19.96 -43.76 0.21
N GLU A 186 -20.74 -42.69 0.28
CA GLU A 186 -21.98 -42.53 -0.46
C GLU A 186 -21.75 -42.44 -1.97
N LEU A 187 -20.69 -41.75 -2.38
CA LEU A 187 -20.25 -41.67 -3.79
C LEU A 187 -19.83 -43.05 -4.30
N MET A 188 -19.00 -43.77 -3.52
CA MET A 188 -18.61 -45.14 -3.87
C MET A 188 -19.80 -46.05 -3.99
N ARG A 189 -20.80 -45.97 -3.10
CA ARG A 189 -22.01 -46.77 -3.16
C ARG A 189 -22.87 -46.45 -4.39
N LYS A 190 -22.95 -45.17 -4.79
CA LYS A 190 -23.66 -44.75 -6.01
C LYS A 190 -22.94 -45.22 -7.28
N LEU A 191 -21.64 -45.25 -7.29
CA LEU A 191 -20.84 -45.73 -8.44
C LEU A 191 -20.90 -47.25 -8.55
N SER A 192 -20.80 -47.97 -7.43
CA SER A 192 -20.94 -49.45 -7.40
C SER A 192 -22.33 -49.93 -7.83
N GLY A 193 -23.40 -49.20 -7.48
CA GLY A 193 -24.76 -49.54 -7.89
C GLY A 193 -25.08 -49.33 -9.39
N LYS A 194 -24.21 -48.62 -10.13
CA LYS A 194 -24.36 -48.37 -11.57
C LYS A 194 -23.78 -49.44 -12.47
N HIS A 195 -22.90 -50.30 -11.93
CA HIS A 195 -22.26 -51.39 -12.68
C HIS A 195 -23.06 -52.70 -12.67
N HIS A 196 -24.23 -52.76 -12.04
CA HIS A 196 -25.09 -53.95 -11.95
C HIS A 196 -26.41 -53.83 -12.70
N LYS A 197 -26.49 -52.98 -13.74
CA LYS A 197 -27.64 -53.02 -14.69
C LYS A 197 -27.16 -53.21 -16.10
#